data_43000076717a38677cfd4179cea9ff1a
#
_entry.id   43000076717a38677cfd4179cea9ff1a
#
_cell.length_a   1.000
_cell.length_b   1.000
_cell.length_c   1.000
_cell.angle_alpha   90.00
_cell.angle_beta   90.00
_cell.angle_gamma   90.00
#
_symmetry.space_group_name_H-M   'P 1'
#
loop_
_entity.id
_entity.type
_entity.pdbx_description
1 polymer ?
#
loop_
_entity_poly.entity_id
_entity_poly.type
_entity_poly.pdbx_seq_one_letter_code
_entity_poly.pdbx_strand_id
1 'polypeptide(L)'
;MSDLRVINLSTYTSPEIVEVYNRDYIQYGEDNLYFKYLIDRYNGSPTNNAIINAISEMIYGKGLDATDSSFKPNEYAQMKVLFQNQCVRKLCYDLKLMGQCAIQVIYSQDRSRIVQLEHLPVETLRAEKSENGDIKAYYYAPDWEKVKPQTELKRIPAFGESKESIEIMYIKPYRAGYFYYSPVDYQGGLQY
;
A
#
# COMPACT_ATOMS: atom_id res chain seq x y z
N MET A 1 6.87 50.97 12.38
CA MET A 1 6.09 49.80 12.77
C MET A 1 6.39 48.69 11.77
N SER A 2 7.09 47.65 12.20
CA SER A 2 7.40 46.54 11.31
C SER A 2 6.16 45.63 11.20
N ASP A 3 5.63 45.53 9.99
CA ASP A 3 4.55 44.58 9.70
C ASP A 3 5.03 43.15 9.97
N LEU A 4 4.51 42.58 11.03
CA LEU A 4 4.73 41.17 11.36
C LEU A 4 3.87 40.33 10.39
N ARG A 5 4.46 39.88 9.27
CA ARG A 5 3.81 38.90 8.40
C ARG A 5 3.90 37.51 9.04
N VAL A 6 2.81 37.08 9.63
CA VAL A 6 2.65 35.69 10.05
C VAL A 6 2.45 34.84 8.78
N ILE A 7 3.47 34.11 8.37
CA ILE A 7 3.35 33.12 7.31
C ILE A 7 2.82 31.84 7.97
N ASN A 8 1.58 31.49 7.69
CA ASN A 8 1.02 30.21 8.10
C ASN A 8 1.61 29.10 7.20
N LEU A 9 2.63 28.40 7.72
CA LEU A 9 3.34 27.32 7.00
C LEU A 9 2.61 25.97 7.05
N SER A 10 1.42 25.90 7.64
CA SER A 10 0.76 24.62 7.95
C SER A 10 -0.64 24.46 7.35
N THR A 11 -0.90 24.99 6.18
CA THR A 11 -2.05 24.52 5.40
C THR A 11 -1.68 23.24 4.66
N TYR A 12 -1.62 22.13 5.39
CA TYR A 12 -1.59 20.83 4.75
C TYR A 12 -2.96 20.55 4.14
N THR A 13 -3.01 20.51 2.83
CA THR A 13 -4.19 20.03 2.11
C THR A 13 -3.98 18.55 1.82
N SER A 14 -4.88 17.72 2.31
CA SER A 14 -4.87 16.29 1.97
C SER A 14 -4.97 16.13 0.46
N PRO A 15 -4.09 15.33 -0.16
CA PRO A 15 -4.24 15.05 -1.58
C PRO A 15 -5.54 14.31 -1.83
N GLU A 16 -6.29 14.77 -2.80
CA GLU A 16 -7.52 14.12 -3.24
C GLU A 16 -7.18 12.91 -4.12
N ILE A 17 -8.01 11.88 -3.99
CA ILE A 17 -8.00 10.75 -4.92
C ILE A 17 -8.85 11.16 -6.11
N VAL A 18 -8.25 11.14 -7.31
CA VAL A 18 -8.89 11.64 -8.52
C VAL A 18 -9.17 10.50 -9.49
N GLU A 19 -10.44 10.35 -9.89
CA GLU A 19 -10.83 9.51 -11.02
C GLU A 19 -10.78 10.32 -12.31
N VAL A 20 -9.84 9.99 -13.19
CA VAL A 20 -9.69 10.67 -14.48
C VAL A 20 -10.50 9.95 -15.54
N TYR A 21 -11.34 10.67 -16.28
CA TYR A 21 -12.32 10.10 -17.24
C TYR A 21 -11.69 9.14 -18.27
N ASN A 22 -10.52 9.45 -18.79
CA ASN A 22 -9.84 8.66 -19.84
C ASN A 22 -8.78 7.67 -19.31
N ARG A 23 -8.86 7.27 -18.04
CA ARG A 23 -7.92 6.30 -17.45
C ARG A 23 -8.70 5.26 -16.65
N ASP A 24 -8.23 4.03 -16.65
CA ASP A 24 -8.87 2.93 -15.93
C ASP A 24 -8.43 2.86 -14.46
N TYR A 25 -7.43 3.64 -14.07
CA TYR A 25 -6.89 3.69 -12.72
C TYR A 25 -7.12 5.05 -12.05
N ILE A 26 -7.13 5.03 -10.73
CA ILE A 26 -7.22 6.25 -9.91
C ILE A 26 -5.86 6.93 -9.77
N GLN A 27 -5.86 8.24 -9.59
CA GLN A 27 -4.68 9.02 -9.28
C GLN A 27 -4.64 9.38 -7.80
N TYR A 28 -3.45 9.31 -7.20
CA TYR A 28 -3.20 9.78 -5.84
C TYR A 28 -2.54 11.16 -5.88
N GLY A 29 -3.32 12.20 -5.57
CA GLY A 29 -2.97 13.60 -5.76
C GLY A 29 -3.18 14.08 -7.20
N GLU A 30 -3.13 15.37 -7.41
CA GLU A 30 -3.40 16.03 -8.70
C GLU A 30 -2.45 15.57 -9.81
N ASP A 31 -1.19 15.36 -9.46
CA ASP A 31 -0.11 14.92 -10.36
C ASP A 31 0.17 13.41 -10.33
N ASN A 32 -0.60 12.65 -9.55
CA ASN A 32 -0.39 11.22 -9.29
C ASN A 32 0.95 10.87 -8.59
N LEU A 33 1.62 11.83 -7.97
CA LEU A 33 2.93 11.67 -7.33
C LEU A 33 2.90 11.72 -5.80
N TYR A 34 1.74 11.54 -5.18
CA TYR A 34 1.61 11.64 -3.73
C TYR A 34 2.55 10.70 -2.97
N PHE A 35 2.70 9.45 -3.40
CA PHE A 35 3.62 8.52 -2.73
C PHE A 35 5.08 8.96 -2.84
N LYS A 36 5.47 9.48 -4.01
CA LYS A 36 6.80 10.09 -4.18
C LYS A 36 7.00 11.26 -3.22
N TYR A 37 6.01 12.13 -3.08
CA TYR A 37 6.05 13.21 -2.11
C TYR A 37 6.29 12.70 -0.67
N LEU A 38 5.62 11.62 -0.24
CA LEU A 38 5.84 11.03 1.08
C LEU A 38 7.27 10.52 1.24
N ILE A 39 7.80 9.83 0.22
CA ILE A 39 9.19 9.33 0.19
C ILE A 39 10.18 10.48 0.28
N ASP A 40 9.96 11.56 -0.47
CA ASP A 40 10.83 12.74 -0.44
C ASP A 40 10.81 13.43 0.92
N ARG A 41 9.65 13.49 1.60
CA ARG A 41 9.54 14.00 2.97
C ARG A 41 10.25 13.11 4.00
N TYR A 42 10.19 11.79 3.82
CA TYR A 42 10.92 10.85 4.63
C TYR A 42 12.44 11.03 4.45
N ASN A 43 12.91 11.10 3.22
CA ASN A 43 14.34 11.26 2.90
C ASN A 43 14.87 12.65 3.27
N GLY A 44 14.07 13.68 3.16
CA GLY A 44 14.46 15.08 3.41
C GLY A 44 14.49 15.50 4.88
N SER A 45 14.00 14.67 5.80
CA SER A 45 13.94 14.99 7.22
C SER A 45 14.48 13.87 8.11
N PRO A 46 15.67 14.04 8.72
CA PRO A 46 16.22 13.03 9.64
C PRO A 46 15.30 12.68 10.79
N THR A 47 14.60 13.66 11.34
CA THR A 47 13.64 13.45 12.45
C THR A 47 12.45 12.60 11.99
N ASN A 48 11.85 12.93 10.84
CA ASN A 48 10.74 12.15 10.29
C ASN A 48 11.17 10.72 9.94
N ASN A 49 12.34 10.57 9.36
CA ASN A 49 12.96 9.28 9.06
C ASN A 49 13.10 8.42 10.34
N ALA A 50 13.70 8.98 11.40
CA ALA A 50 13.88 8.28 12.68
C ALA A 50 12.54 7.84 13.30
N ILE A 51 11.52 8.71 13.27
CA ILE A 51 10.18 8.42 13.82
C ILE A 51 9.51 7.30 13.02
N ILE A 52 9.51 7.37 11.68
CA ILE A 52 8.88 6.36 10.83
C ILE A 52 9.56 5.01 11.03
N ASN A 53 10.90 4.96 11.05
CA ASN A 53 11.64 3.73 11.28
C ASN A 53 11.34 3.14 12.66
N ALA A 54 11.37 3.96 13.72
CA ALA A 54 11.09 3.50 15.08
C ALA A 54 9.66 2.92 15.19
N ILE A 55 8.67 3.59 14.62
CA ILE A 55 7.27 3.11 14.67
C ILE A 55 7.11 1.85 13.81
N SER A 56 7.72 1.76 12.63
CA SER A 56 7.63 0.56 11.79
C SER A 56 8.24 -0.67 12.48
N GLU A 57 9.35 -0.50 13.21
CA GLU A 57 9.92 -1.57 14.04
C GLU A 57 9.04 -1.93 15.25
N MET A 58 8.34 -0.96 15.83
CA MET A 58 7.34 -1.24 16.88
C MET A 58 6.15 -2.03 16.35
N ILE A 59 5.66 -1.71 15.15
CA ILE A 59 4.59 -2.47 14.48
C ILE A 59 5.06 -3.90 14.19
N TYR A 60 6.28 -4.04 13.69
CA TYR A 60 6.85 -5.36 13.42
C TYR A 60 7.00 -6.19 14.70
N GLY A 61 7.47 -5.59 15.80
CA GLY A 61 7.63 -6.23 17.11
C GLY A 61 8.47 -7.52 17.04
N LYS A 62 7.83 -8.65 17.31
CA LYS A 62 8.42 -10.00 17.21
C LYS A 62 8.15 -10.68 15.86
N GLY A 63 7.57 -9.96 14.90
CA GLY A 63 7.12 -10.50 13.62
C GLY A 63 5.72 -11.11 13.71
N LEU A 64 5.32 -11.78 12.64
CA LEU A 64 4.03 -12.47 12.60
C LEU A 64 3.99 -13.61 13.58
N ASP A 65 2.89 -13.69 14.33
CA ASP A 65 2.57 -14.78 15.25
C ASP A 65 1.10 -15.15 15.13
N ALA A 66 0.73 -16.33 15.61
CA ALA A 66 -0.63 -16.82 15.60
C ALA A 66 -1.01 -17.34 16.99
N THR A 67 -2.14 -16.86 17.52
CA THR A 67 -2.65 -17.25 18.85
C THR A 67 -3.00 -18.71 18.94
N ASP A 68 -3.32 -19.36 17.82
CA ASP A 68 -3.65 -20.78 17.70
C ASP A 68 -2.48 -21.67 17.22
N SER A 69 -1.26 -21.16 17.25
CA SER A 69 -0.05 -21.84 16.76
C SER A 69 0.18 -23.22 17.42
N SER A 70 -0.21 -23.36 18.68
CA SER A 70 -0.12 -24.65 19.42
C SER A 70 -1.15 -25.67 18.94
N PHE A 71 -2.29 -25.24 18.43
CA PHE A 71 -3.36 -26.13 17.93
C PHE A 71 -3.20 -26.44 16.44
N LYS A 72 -2.53 -25.57 15.68
CA LYS A 72 -2.31 -25.67 14.24
C LYS A 72 -0.84 -25.50 13.85
N PRO A 73 0.05 -26.40 14.33
CA PRO A 73 1.49 -26.20 14.15
C PRO A 73 1.94 -26.28 12.68
N ASN A 74 1.27 -27.07 11.85
CA ASN A 74 1.62 -27.19 10.42
C ASN A 74 1.27 -25.93 9.65
N GLU A 75 0.10 -25.36 9.87
CA GLU A 75 -0.35 -24.10 9.26
C GLU A 75 0.53 -22.94 9.71
N TYR A 76 0.90 -22.91 10.99
CA TYR A 76 1.82 -21.94 11.53
C TYR A 76 3.21 -22.03 10.88
N ALA A 77 3.73 -23.23 10.70
CA ALA A 77 5.01 -23.45 10.00
C ALA A 77 4.94 -22.99 8.54
N GLN A 78 3.84 -23.29 7.84
CA GLN A 78 3.62 -22.80 6.48
C GLN A 78 3.55 -21.28 6.41
N MET A 79 2.83 -20.64 7.32
CA MET A 79 2.77 -19.19 7.42
C MET A 79 4.17 -18.57 7.58
N LYS A 80 5.01 -19.14 8.45
CA LYS A 80 6.40 -18.65 8.67
C LYS A 80 7.28 -18.82 7.45
N VAL A 81 7.07 -19.87 6.66
CA VAL A 81 7.80 -20.08 5.40
C VAL A 81 7.38 -19.09 4.32
N LEU A 82 6.08 -18.83 4.20
CA LEU A 82 5.53 -17.91 3.19
C LEU A 82 5.84 -16.45 3.52
N PHE A 83 5.68 -16.05 4.78
CA PHE A 83 5.96 -14.70 5.25
C PHE A 83 7.38 -14.61 5.83
N GLN A 84 8.35 -14.36 5.00
CA GLN A 84 9.70 -14.10 5.48
C GLN A 84 9.76 -12.81 6.31
N ASN A 85 10.56 -12.81 7.38
CA ASN A 85 10.69 -11.66 8.27
C ASN A 85 11.01 -10.34 7.57
N GLN A 86 11.83 -10.39 6.51
CA GLN A 86 12.16 -9.20 5.73
C GLN A 86 10.96 -8.66 4.95
N CYS A 87 10.10 -9.54 4.42
CA CYS A 87 8.86 -9.14 3.77
C CYS A 87 7.96 -8.41 4.77
N VAL A 88 7.74 -8.99 5.95
CA VAL A 88 6.90 -8.40 7.00
C VAL A 88 7.44 -7.02 7.45
N ARG A 89 8.75 -6.85 7.60
CA ARG A 89 9.34 -5.55 7.95
C ARG A 89 9.04 -4.48 6.90
N LYS A 90 9.18 -4.82 5.62
CA LYS A 90 8.85 -3.90 4.51
C LYS A 90 7.37 -3.53 4.50
N LEU A 91 6.47 -4.50 4.76
CA LEU A 91 5.04 -4.22 4.88
C LEU A 91 4.72 -3.27 6.04
N CYS A 92 5.34 -3.47 7.21
CA CYS A 92 5.20 -2.56 8.36
C CYS A 92 5.71 -1.15 8.06
N TYR A 93 6.80 -1.06 7.32
CA TYR A 93 7.37 0.21 6.88
C TYR A 93 6.43 0.95 5.91
N ASP A 94 5.94 0.28 4.86
CA ASP A 94 4.99 0.86 3.90
C ASP A 94 3.71 1.28 4.61
N LEU A 95 3.18 0.45 5.49
CA LEU A 95 1.99 0.76 6.27
C LEU A 95 2.17 2.03 7.10
N LYS A 96 3.36 2.25 7.67
CA LYS A 96 3.64 3.47 8.44
C LYS A 96 3.89 4.69 7.55
N LEU A 97 4.64 4.53 6.47
CA LEU A 97 5.03 5.63 5.58
C LEU A 97 3.87 6.05 4.66
N MET A 98 3.23 5.06 4.02
CA MET A 98 2.20 5.26 2.99
C MET A 98 0.77 5.11 3.54
N GLY A 99 0.62 4.55 4.76
CA GLY A 99 -0.65 4.19 5.36
C GLY A 99 -1.32 2.96 4.75
N GLN A 100 -0.65 2.26 3.87
CA GLN A 100 -1.12 1.08 3.16
C GLN A 100 0.06 0.25 2.72
N CYS A 101 -0.16 -1.04 2.48
CA CYS A 101 0.88 -1.92 1.96
C CYS A 101 0.29 -2.95 0.99
N ALA A 102 1.13 -3.55 0.17
CA ALA A 102 0.71 -4.53 -0.82
C ALA A 102 1.60 -5.77 -0.81
N ILE A 103 0.96 -6.91 -1.01
CA ILE A 103 1.59 -8.22 -1.08
C ILE A 103 1.31 -8.80 -2.45
N GLN A 104 2.35 -9.20 -3.14
CA GLN A 104 2.24 -10.02 -4.33
C GLN A 104 2.06 -11.47 -3.90
N VAL A 105 0.93 -12.05 -4.26
CA VAL A 105 0.60 -13.45 -4.02
C VAL A 105 0.92 -14.25 -5.27
N ILE A 106 1.82 -15.22 -5.15
CA ILE A 106 2.26 -16.08 -6.25
C ILE A 106 1.76 -17.48 -5.99
N TYR A 107 0.97 -17.99 -6.93
CA TYR A 107 0.42 -19.35 -6.89
C TYR A 107 1.28 -20.34 -7.64
N SER A 108 1.14 -21.62 -7.28
CA SER A 108 1.63 -22.73 -8.13
C SER A 108 0.97 -22.71 -9.50
N GLN A 109 1.59 -23.34 -10.48
CA GLN A 109 1.08 -23.39 -11.86
C GLN A 109 -0.34 -23.97 -11.95
N ASP A 110 -0.68 -24.93 -11.08
CA ASP A 110 -2.00 -25.54 -10.96
C ASP A 110 -2.94 -24.79 -10.01
N ARG A 111 -2.49 -23.66 -9.42
CA ARG A 111 -3.17 -22.86 -8.41
C ARG A 111 -3.64 -23.62 -7.16
N SER A 112 -3.12 -24.79 -6.91
CA SER A 112 -3.50 -25.60 -5.73
C SER A 112 -3.00 -24.99 -4.42
N ARG A 113 -1.97 -24.16 -4.46
CA ARG A 113 -1.33 -23.55 -3.28
C ARG A 113 -0.67 -22.22 -3.59
N ILE A 114 -0.52 -21.38 -2.57
CA ILE A 114 0.34 -20.21 -2.59
C ILE A 114 1.79 -20.70 -2.43
N VAL A 115 2.66 -20.30 -3.36
CA VAL A 115 4.08 -20.67 -3.35
C VAL A 115 4.91 -19.63 -2.64
N GLN A 116 4.55 -18.34 -2.85
CA GLN A 116 5.35 -17.24 -2.36
C GLN A 116 4.49 -16.01 -2.09
N LEU A 117 4.85 -15.29 -1.05
CA LEU A 117 4.30 -13.97 -0.72
C LEU A 117 5.45 -12.98 -0.69
N GLU A 118 5.38 -11.95 -1.52
CA GLU A 118 6.41 -10.92 -1.60
C GLU A 118 5.83 -9.53 -1.36
N HIS A 119 6.62 -8.71 -0.70
CA HIS A 119 6.31 -7.29 -0.60
C HIS A 119 6.36 -6.64 -1.98
N LEU A 120 5.31 -5.90 -2.33
CA LEU A 120 5.26 -5.08 -3.53
C LEU A 120 5.17 -3.61 -3.12
N PRO A 121 6.15 -2.76 -3.50
CA PRO A 121 6.16 -1.36 -3.12
C PRO A 121 4.90 -0.62 -3.59
N VAL A 122 4.20 0.02 -2.66
CA VAL A 122 2.90 0.65 -2.91
C VAL A 122 2.99 1.80 -3.91
N GLU A 123 4.10 2.52 -3.92
CA GLU A 123 4.33 3.61 -4.86
C GLU A 123 4.29 3.15 -6.32
N THR A 124 4.52 1.87 -6.60
CA THR A 124 4.45 1.30 -7.94
C THR A 124 3.05 0.93 -8.39
N LEU A 125 2.06 1.00 -7.50
CA LEU A 125 0.70 0.55 -7.75
C LEU A 125 -0.30 1.70 -7.83
N ARG A 126 -1.31 1.52 -8.69
CA ARG A 126 -2.53 2.33 -8.69
C ARG A 126 -3.75 1.42 -8.78
N ALA A 127 -4.72 1.67 -7.94
CA ALA A 127 -5.95 0.90 -7.97
C ALA A 127 -6.75 1.17 -9.27
N GLU A 128 -7.37 0.13 -9.80
CA GLU A 128 -8.39 0.26 -10.83
C GLU A 128 -9.58 1.06 -10.28
N LYS A 129 -10.33 1.72 -11.14
CA LYS A 129 -11.56 2.38 -10.74
C LYS A 129 -12.51 1.38 -10.09
N SER A 130 -13.08 1.78 -8.98
CA SER A 130 -14.00 0.93 -8.24
C SER A 130 -15.29 0.70 -9.02
N GLU A 131 -15.73 -0.54 -9.11
CA GLU A 131 -17.06 -0.92 -9.57
C GLU A 131 -17.89 -1.35 -8.36
N ASN A 132 -18.95 -0.60 -8.05
CA ASN A 132 -19.84 -0.86 -6.91
C ASN A 132 -19.14 -0.92 -5.54
N GLY A 133 -18.00 -0.26 -5.41
CA GLY A 133 -17.20 -0.27 -4.18
C GLY A 133 -16.05 -1.28 -4.15
N ASP A 134 -15.96 -2.15 -5.14
CA ASP A 134 -14.92 -3.17 -5.23
C ASP A 134 -13.82 -2.78 -6.21
N ILE A 135 -12.57 -3.01 -5.84
CA ILE A 135 -11.40 -2.83 -6.68
C ILE A 135 -10.98 -4.19 -7.21
N LYS A 136 -11.13 -4.40 -8.51
CA LYS A 136 -10.87 -5.70 -9.14
C LYS A 136 -9.42 -5.93 -9.55
N ALA A 137 -8.65 -4.85 -9.70
CA ALA A 137 -7.26 -4.96 -10.12
C ALA A 137 -6.42 -3.73 -9.72
N TYR A 138 -5.12 -3.87 -9.94
CA TYR A 138 -4.13 -2.82 -9.75
C TYR A 138 -3.26 -2.69 -10.98
N TYR A 139 -2.95 -1.47 -11.36
CA TYR A 139 -2.02 -1.15 -12.43
C TYR A 139 -0.63 -0.95 -11.84
N TYR A 140 0.35 -1.61 -12.46
CA TYR A 140 1.75 -1.54 -12.04
C TYR A 140 2.56 -0.68 -13.01
N ALA A 141 3.33 0.24 -12.45
CA ALA A 141 4.40 0.95 -13.15
C ALA A 141 5.59 1.14 -12.21
N PRO A 142 6.82 0.88 -12.66
CA PRO A 142 8.00 1.07 -11.82
C PRO A 142 8.25 2.54 -11.46
N ASP A 143 7.78 3.46 -12.30
CA ASP A 143 7.92 4.91 -12.11
C ASP A 143 6.73 5.63 -12.73
N TRP A 144 5.83 6.12 -11.89
CA TRP A 144 4.61 6.81 -12.32
C TRP A 144 4.87 8.22 -12.89
N GLU A 145 6.01 8.83 -12.61
CA GLU A 145 6.41 10.12 -13.19
C GLU A 145 6.63 10.01 -14.71
N LYS A 146 7.06 8.83 -15.17
CA LYS A 146 7.35 8.56 -16.58
C LYS A 146 6.18 7.99 -17.37
N VAL A 147 5.06 7.72 -16.71
CA VAL A 147 3.87 7.15 -17.36
C VAL A 147 3.18 8.20 -18.20
N LYS A 148 3.11 7.95 -19.52
CA LYS A 148 2.40 8.78 -20.50
C LYS A 148 1.02 8.18 -20.79
N PRO A 149 0.07 8.94 -21.36
CA PRO A 149 -1.26 8.42 -21.70
C PRO A 149 -1.26 7.17 -22.60
N GLN A 150 -0.22 7.01 -23.42
CA GLN A 150 -0.08 5.88 -24.35
C GLN A 150 0.74 4.71 -23.77
N THR A 151 1.25 4.84 -22.53
CA THR A 151 2.04 3.77 -21.91
C THR A 151 1.13 2.60 -21.58
N GLU A 152 1.46 1.43 -22.11
CA GLU A 152 0.80 0.18 -21.74
C GLU A 152 1.23 -0.20 -20.32
N LEU A 153 0.26 -0.34 -19.44
CA LEU A 153 0.47 -0.67 -18.03
C LEU A 153 0.11 -2.12 -17.77
N LYS A 154 0.89 -2.78 -16.93
CA LYS A 154 0.57 -4.14 -16.49
C LYS A 154 -0.59 -4.09 -15.49
N ARG A 155 -1.73 -4.66 -15.87
CA ARG A 155 -2.88 -4.88 -15.00
C ARG A 155 -2.69 -6.20 -14.25
N ILE A 156 -2.80 -6.18 -12.93
CA ILE A 156 -2.68 -7.35 -12.07
C ILE A 156 -3.95 -7.44 -11.23
N PRO A 157 -4.65 -8.59 -11.23
CA PRO A 157 -5.91 -8.73 -10.49
C PRO A 157 -5.72 -8.59 -8.98
N ALA A 158 -6.76 -8.14 -8.30
CA ALA A 158 -6.85 -8.16 -6.86
C ALA A 158 -6.99 -9.60 -6.36
N PHE A 159 -6.63 -9.84 -5.09
CA PHE A 159 -6.67 -11.15 -4.47
C PHE A 159 -8.11 -11.73 -4.48
N GLY A 160 -8.25 -12.91 -5.05
CA GLY A 160 -9.52 -13.61 -5.17
C GLY A 160 -10.36 -13.26 -6.40
N GLU A 161 -9.96 -12.26 -7.21
CA GLU A 161 -10.73 -11.78 -8.36
C GLU A 161 -10.43 -12.50 -9.68
N SER A 162 -9.42 -13.33 -9.72
CA SER A 162 -9.02 -13.98 -10.96
C SER A 162 -8.50 -15.41 -10.75
N LYS A 163 -8.18 -16.07 -11.87
CA LYS A 163 -7.49 -17.36 -11.90
C LYS A 163 -6.06 -17.24 -12.40
N GLU A 164 -5.51 -16.04 -12.41
CA GLU A 164 -4.12 -15.82 -12.80
C GLU A 164 -3.15 -16.35 -11.72
N SER A 165 -1.91 -16.60 -12.13
CA SER A 165 -0.87 -17.10 -11.22
C SER A 165 -0.32 -16.05 -10.25
N ILE A 166 -0.62 -14.79 -10.49
CA ILE A 166 -0.18 -13.66 -9.67
C ILE A 166 -1.38 -12.76 -9.38
N GLU A 167 -1.57 -12.47 -8.10
CA GLU A 167 -2.59 -11.56 -7.60
C GLU A 167 -1.98 -10.58 -6.61
N ILE A 168 -2.65 -9.45 -6.36
CA ILE A 168 -2.23 -8.45 -5.37
C ILE A 168 -3.22 -8.45 -4.22
N MET A 169 -2.73 -8.76 -3.03
CA MET A 169 -3.43 -8.52 -1.78
C MET A 169 -3.05 -7.12 -1.29
N TYR A 170 -4.02 -6.22 -1.24
CA TYR A 170 -3.81 -4.84 -0.83
C TYR A 170 -4.41 -4.59 0.55
N ILE A 171 -3.59 -4.10 1.46
CA ILE A 171 -3.97 -3.82 2.84
C ILE A 171 -4.00 -2.30 3.02
N LYS A 172 -5.17 -1.77 3.32
CA LYS A 172 -5.40 -0.34 3.54
C LYS A 172 -6.25 -0.11 4.79
N PRO A 173 -6.19 1.08 5.41
CA PRO A 173 -7.06 1.41 6.51
C PRO A 173 -8.53 1.34 6.08
N TYR A 174 -9.35 0.74 6.92
CA TYR A 174 -10.80 0.76 6.72
C TYR A 174 -11.37 2.13 7.08
N ARG A 175 -12.17 2.69 6.15
CA ARG A 175 -13.00 3.86 6.39
C ARG A 175 -14.33 3.69 5.68
N ALA A 176 -15.43 3.69 6.42
CA ALA A 176 -16.77 3.57 5.85
C ALA A 176 -17.03 4.65 4.78
N GLY A 177 -17.49 4.22 3.59
CA GLY A 177 -17.75 5.12 2.46
C GLY A 177 -16.53 5.55 1.64
N TYR A 178 -15.33 5.07 1.99
CA TYR A 178 -14.10 5.33 1.23
C TYR A 178 -13.53 4.02 0.70
N PHE A 179 -13.58 3.82 -0.61
CA PHE A 179 -13.06 2.63 -1.28
C PHE A 179 -11.56 2.71 -1.52
N TYR A 180 -11.05 3.94 -1.67
CA TYR A 180 -9.64 4.20 -1.86
C TYR A 180 -9.02 4.70 -0.56
N TYR A 181 -7.72 4.53 -0.42
CA TYR A 181 -7.00 5.03 0.75
C TYR A 181 -7.13 6.55 0.88
N SER A 182 -7.45 7.01 2.09
CA SER A 182 -7.34 8.41 2.48
C SER A 182 -6.19 8.57 3.48
N PRO A 183 -5.13 9.32 3.16
CA PRO A 183 -3.96 9.41 4.02
C PRO A 183 -4.19 10.18 5.33
N VAL A 184 -5.33 10.87 5.47
CA VAL A 184 -5.48 11.90 6.51
C VAL A 184 -6.13 11.39 7.77
N ASP A 185 -7.06 10.45 7.69
CA ASP A 185 -7.88 10.09 8.83
C ASP A 185 -7.95 8.59 9.05
N TYR A 186 -6.86 8.02 9.52
CA TYR A 186 -6.89 6.66 10.02
C TYR A 186 -7.70 6.61 11.32
N GLN A 187 -8.92 6.12 11.28
CA GLN A 187 -9.80 5.96 12.44
C GLN A 187 -10.32 4.54 12.63
N GLY A 188 -9.74 3.55 12.03
CA GLY A 188 -10.33 2.23 12.11
C GLY A 188 -9.38 1.09 11.76
N GLY A 189 -9.92 -0.12 11.73
CA GLY A 189 -9.21 -1.33 11.37
C GLY A 189 -8.66 -1.35 9.95
N LEU A 190 -7.95 -2.40 9.63
CA LEU A 190 -7.48 -2.69 8.27
C LEU A 190 -8.60 -3.35 7.47
N GLN A 191 -8.74 -2.98 6.21
CA GLN A 191 -9.57 -3.69 5.26
C GLN A 191 -8.69 -4.71 4.54
N TYR A 192 -9.10 -5.97 4.56
CA TYR A 192 -8.43 -7.09 3.92
C TYR A 192 -8.98 -7.31 2.52
#